data_19a34612faf9994257e9e62ac6dcaaee
#
_entry.id   19a34612faf9994257e9e62ac6dcaaee
#
_cell.length_a   1.000
_cell.length_b   1.000
_cell.length_c   1.000
_cell.angle_alpha   90.00
_cell.angle_beta   90.00
_cell.angle_gamma   90.00
#
_symmetry.space_group_name_H-M   'P 1'
#
loop_
_entity.id
_entity.type
_entity.pdbx_description
1 polymer ?
#
loop_
_entity_poly.entity_id
_entity_poly.type
_entity_poly.pdbx_seq_one_letter_code
_entity_poly.pdbx_strand_id
1 'polypeptide(L)'
;LTIEVEQNPYQEERLGRLDFTDREGTIVRSFSLRQASSLTQTTGEAYSGALIRSYGVGYGYDAFGEYASYNSVRDQVISLPALRLYERENKTSCIVDDLAPDMATTILEGNDSQQLLKSLSAHAGLGLDVGFFQAHVKVSYAHSDLKTNAYSFCTIMNNYKALSRHTDPYNLVEIARNNPKILTEGFRNCVNKISDAIEKDRLDKAIEYTDELFRIYGTHIIYHADLGGKLEFCSTFERAALDSKTTLSVAAEASFLNMCGFKMEEGQTNTYSQT
;
A
#
# COMPACT_ATOMS: atom_id res chain seq x y z
N LEU A 1 -18.13 -7.21 -14.00
CA LEU A 1 -18.51 -5.79 -14.12
C LEU A 1 -17.32 -5.04 -14.71
N THR A 2 -17.46 -4.49 -15.91
CA THR A 2 -16.44 -3.60 -16.50
C THR A 2 -16.85 -2.18 -16.18
N ILE A 3 -15.96 -1.40 -15.58
CA ILE A 3 -16.17 0.02 -15.31
C ILE A 3 -15.23 0.77 -16.26
N GLU A 4 -15.82 1.46 -17.24
CA GLU A 4 -15.07 2.37 -18.11
C GLU A 4 -15.14 3.77 -17.49
N VAL A 5 -14.00 4.41 -17.35
CA VAL A 5 -13.89 5.75 -16.81
C VAL A 5 -13.26 6.65 -17.87
N GLU A 6 -13.99 7.68 -18.28
CA GLU A 6 -13.49 8.68 -19.22
C GLU A 6 -12.30 9.42 -18.62
N GLN A 7 -11.37 9.82 -19.50
CA GLN A 7 -10.19 10.61 -19.10
C GLN A 7 -10.64 11.88 -18.36
N ASN A 8 -9.95 12.23 -17.28
CA ASN A 8 -10.24 13.46 -16.55
C ASN A 8 -9.72 14.68 -17.34
N PRO A 9 -10.60 15.52 -17.90
CA PRO A 9 -10.20 16.67 -18.71
C PRO A 9 -9.79 17.89 -17.87
N TYR A 10 -9.95 17.82 -16.54
CA TYR A 10 -9.74 18.96 -15.65
C TYR A 10 -8.33 19.00 -15.07
N GLN A 11 -7.92 20.19 -14.64
CA GLN A 11 -6.63 20.42 -13.98
C GLN A 11 -6.59 19.89 -12.56
N GLU A 12 -7.75 19.59 -11.98
CA GLU A 12 -7.88 19.11 -10.62
C GLU A 12 -8.20 17.61 -10.59
N GLU A 13 -7.90 16.98 -9.50
CA GLU A 13 -8.24 15.59 -9.23
C GLU A 13 -9.76 15.43 -9.13
N ARG A 14 -10.32 14.39 -9.75
CA ARG A 14 -11.72 14.00 -9.61
C ARG A 14 -11.85 12.93 -8.54
N LEU A 15 -12.78 13.15 -7.63
CA LEU A 15 -13.21 12.16 -6.66
C LEU A 15 -14.57 11.63 -7.08
N GLY A 16 -14.69 10.32 -7.17
CA GLY A 16 -15.94 9.61 -7.41
C GLY A 16 -16.22 8.64 -6.28
N ARG A 17 -17.48 8.24 -6.18
CA ARG A 17 -17.92 7.20 -5.27
C ARG A 17 -18.77 6.20 -6.03
N LEU A 18 -18.49 4.93 -5.81
CA LEU A 18 -19.29 3.82 -6.34
C LEU A 18 -20.01 3.15 -5.17
N ASP A 19 -21.32 3.24 -5.15
CA ASP A 19 -22.14 2.61 -4.11
C ASP A 19 -22.80 1.36 -4.68
N PHE A 20 -22.66 0.25 -3.97
CA PHE A 20 -23.40 -0.98 -4.20
C PHE A 20 -24.59 -1.01 -3.27
N THR A 21 -25.78 -1.16 -3.83
CA THR A 21 -27.03 -1.23 -3.07
C THR A 21 -27.64 -2.62 -3.18
N ASP A 22 -28.34 -3.04 -2.14
CA ASP A 22 -29.21 -4.22 -2.18
C ASP A 22 -30.47 -3.97 -3.02
N ARG A 23 -31.37 -4.96 -3.06
CA ARG A 23 -32.63 -4.85 -3.80
C ARG A 23 -33.60 -3.82 -3.21
N GLU A 24 -33.38 -3.41 -1.97
CA GLU A 24 -34.17 -2.44 -1.23
C GLU A 24 -33.59 -1.02 -1.36
N GLY A 25 -32.45 -0.85 -2.06
CA GLY A 25 -31.80 0.43 -2.29
C GLY A 25 -30.88 0.86 -1.14
N THR A 26 -30.63 -0.01 -0.16
CA THR A 26 -29.69 0.27 0.95
C THR A 26 -28.27 0.09 0.47
N ILE A 27 -27.41 1.07 0.76
CA ILE A 27 -25.98 0.97 0.40
C ILE A 27 -25.34 -0.12 1.25
N VAL A 28 -24.97 -1.20 0.61
CA VAL A 28 -24.28 -2.34 1.26
C VAL A 28 -22.77 -2.09 1.28
N ARG A 29 -22.23 -1.37 0.28
CA ARG A 29 -20.81 -1.04 0.19
C ARG A 29 -20.56 0.17 -0.69
N SER A 30 -19.53 0.92 -0.34
CA SER A 30 -19.06 2.09 -1.09
C SER A 30 -17.57 1.99 -1.40
N PHE A 31 -17.19 2.39 -2.61
CA PHE A 31 -15.80 2.53 -3.02
C PHE A 31 -15.54 3.98 -3.43
N SER A 32 -14.45 4.53 -2.93
CA SER A 32 -13.97 5.83 -3.37
C SER A 32 -13.08 5.64 -4.59
N LEU A 33 -13.45 6.29 -5.69
CA LEU A 33 -12.65 6.34 -6.91
C LEU A 33 -11.95 7.69 -6.98
N ARG A 34 -10.66 7.66 -7.29
CA ARG A 34 -9.84 8.84 -7.42
C ARG A 34 -9.21 8.86 -8.79
N GLN A 35 -9.45 9.90 -9.56
CA GLN A 35 -8.89 10.09 -10.89
C GLN A 35 -7.99 11.32 -10.91
N ALA A 36 -6.71 11.12 -11.22
CA ALA A 36 -5.75 12.20 -11.31
C ALA A 36 -6.08 13.22 -12.42
N SER A 37 -5.55 14.43 -12.31
CA SER A 37 -5.76 15.48 -13.33
C SER A 37 -4.97 15.20 -14.60
N SER A 38 -5.44 15.74 -15.74
CA SER A 38 -4.78 15.59 -17.05
C SER A 38 -3.53 16.46 -17.22
N LEU A 39 -3.22 17.36 -16.30
CA LEU A 39 -2.24 18.45 -16.49
C LEU A 39 -0.82 18.16 -16.01
N THR A 40 -0.43 16.90 -15.84
CA THR A 40 0.96 16.59 -15.58
C THR A 40 1.71 16.14 -16.85
N GLN A 41 1.23 16.60 -18.01
CA GLN A 41 1.94 16.44 -19.31
C GLN A 41 2.68 17.72 -19.67
N THR A 42 3.75 18.05 -18.96
CA THR A 42 4.74 18.98 -19.48
C THR A 42 6.09 18.66 -18.90
N THR A 43 6.76 17.73 -19.54
CA THR A 43 8.15 17.81 -20.03
C THR A 43 8.51 16.49 -20.70
N GLY A 44 8.44 16.44 -21.97
CA GLY A 44 9.35 15.88 -22.94
C GLY A 44 9.91 14.46 -22.81
N GLU A 45 9.19 13.49 -22.21
CA GLU A 45 9.42 12.07 -22.48
C GLU A 45 8.06 11.38 -22.48
N ALA A 46 7.73 10.80 -23.63
CA ALA A 46 6.46 10.13 -23.88
C ALA A 46 6.38 8.82 -23.11
N TYR A 47 6.01 8.88 -21.85
CA TYR A 47 5.41 7.76 -21.14
C TYR A 47 3.89 7.82 -21.36
N SER A 48 3.44 7.27 -22.47
CA SER A 48 2.02 7.04 -22.70
C SER A 48 1.51 6.08 -21.64
N GLY A 49 0.77 6.60 -20.65
CA GLY A 49 0.16 5.82 -19.58
C GLY A 49 0.89 5.84 -18.23
N ALA A 50 1.92 6.65 -18.06
CA ALA A 50 2.61 6.76 -16.77
C ALA A 50 1.68 7.29 -15.70
N LEU A 51 1.57 6.55 -14.61
CA LEU A 51 0.94 6.99 -13.38
C LEU A 51 1.57 8.30 -12.92
N ILE A 52 0.77 9.34 -12.86
CA ILE A 52 1.18 10.76 -12.75
C ILE A 52 1.83 11.09 -11.40
N ARG A 53 1.84 10.17 -10.44
CA ARG A 53 2.43 10.40 -9.12
C ARG A 53 3.64 9.52 -8.92
N SER A 54 4.78 10.16 -8.76
CA SER A 54 6.06 9.49 -8.46
C SER A 54 6.16 8.99 -7.02
N TYR A 55 5.05 8.63 -6.40
CA TYR A 55 5.09 7.99 -5.10
C TYR A 55 5.72 6.61 -5.25
N GLY A 56 6.72 6.34 -4.49
CA GLY A 56 7.41 5.08 -4.59
C GLY A 56 8.80 5.16 -3.99
N VAL A 57 9.76 4.65 -4.71
CA VAL A 57 11.14 4.58 -4.28
C VAL A 57 11.69 5.93 -3.80
N GLY A 58 12.27 5.94 -2.60
CA GLY A 58 12.85 7.13 -1.98
C GLY A 58 11.89 7.97 -1.14
N TYR A 59 10.62 7.59 -1.08
CA TYR A 59 9.64 8.18 -0.16
C TYR A 59 9.63 7.43 1.18
N GLY A 60 9.25 8.14 2.23
CA GLY A 60 8.97 7.54 3.51
C GLY A 60 7.65 6.76 3.50
N TYR A 61 7.51 5.84 4.42
CA TYR A 61 6.32 5.01 4.58
C TYR A 61 6.03 4.72 6.05
N ASP A 62 4.78 4.88 6.43
CA ASP A 62 4.31 4.53 7.77
C ASP A 62 3.77 3.09 7.78
N ALA A 63 4.58 2.17 8.30
CA ALA A 63 4.21 0.77 8.36
C ALA A 63 3.12 0.46 9.41
N PHE A 64 2.76 1.40 10.28
CA PHE A 64 1.59 1.26 11.19
C PHE A 64 0.29 1.71 10.54
N GLY A 65 0.36 2.33 9.37
CA GLY A 65 -0.77 2.79 8.57
C GLY A 65 -1.48 1.68 7.81
N GLU A 66 -2.01 2.03 6.64
CA GLU A 66 -2.67 1.10 5.73
C GLU A 66 -1.65 0.38 4.83
N TYR A 67 -1.84 -0.93 4.61
CA TYR A 67 -0.99 -1.71 3.73
C TYR A 67 -1.15 -1.32 2.26
N ALA A 68 -0.02 -1.15 1.57
CA ALA A 68 0.04 -0.79 0.15
C ALA A 68 -0.95 0.34 -0.21
N SER A 69 -1.06 1.32 0.68
CA SER A 69 -1.95 2.47 0.54
C SER A 69 -1.14 3.75 0.38
N TYR A 70 -1.63 4.59 -0.51
CA TYR A 70 -1.13 5.95 -0.67
C TYR A 70 -1.22 6.77 0.64
N ASN A 71 -2.23 6.50 1.49
CA ASN A 71 -2.41 7.20 2.77
C ASN A 71 -1.24 6.96 3.75
N SER A 72 -0.46 5.91 3.55
CA SER A 72 0.71 5.57 4.39
C SER A 72 2.03 6.09 3.83
N VAL A 73 2.05 6.64 2.62
CA VAL A 73 3.24 7.29 2.06
C VAL A 73 3.46 8.62 2.77
N ARG A 74 4.73 8.90 3.10
CA ARG A 74 5.19 10.10 3.81
C ARG A 74 6.09 10.93 2.90
N ASP A 75 6.66 11.98 3.44
CA ASP A 75 7.52 12.90 2.70
C ASP A 75 8.75 12.20 2.12
N GLN A 76 9.25 12.79 1.05
CA GLN A 76 10.40 12.28 0.29
C GLN A 76 11.70 12.37 1.12
N VAL A 77 12.35 11.22 1.28
CA VAL A 77 13.66 11.10 1.95
C VAL A 77 14.80 11.27 0.96
N ILE A 78 14.69 10.63 -0.20
CA ILE A 78 15.69 10.69 -1.27
C ILE A 78 15.29 11.76 -2.28
N SER A 79 16.18 12.72 -2.53
CA SER A 79 16.02 13.69 -3.61
C SER A 79 16.21 13.01 -4.96
N LEU A 80 15.10 12.69 -5.64
CA LEU A 80 15.16 12.05 -6.96
C LEU A 80 15.97 12.88 -7.98
N PRO A 81 15.86 14.23 -8.03
CA PRO A 81 16.70 15.03 -8.90
C PRO A 81 18.19 14.90 -8.59
N ALA A 82 18.57 14.88 -7.30
CA ALA A 82 19.97 14.70 -6.92
C ALA A 82 20.49 13.30 -7.21
N LEU A 83 19.65 12.26 -7.03
CA LEU A 83 19.98 10.88 -7.38
C LEU A 83 20.15 10.73 -8.90
N ARG A 84 19.29 11.34 -9.70
CA ARG A 84 19.44 11.36 -11.18
C ARG A 84 20.70 12.08 -11.65
N LEU A 85 21.12 13.13 -10.95
CA LEU A 85 22.40 13.80 -11.23
C LEU A 85 23.56 12.85 -10.92
N TYR A 86 23.53 12.20 -9.75
CA TYR A 86 24.53 11.20 -9.36
C TYR A 86 24.65 10.06 -10.39
N GLU A 87 23.51 9.51 -10.84
CA GLU A 87 23.47 8.46 -11.88
C GLU A 87 24.20 8.89 -13.17
N ARG A 88 23.95 10.11 -13.61
CA ARG A 88 24.60 10.65 -14.82
C ARG A 88 26.11 10.83 -14.63
N GLU A 89 26.53 11.40 -13.50
CA GLU A 89 27.94 11.65 -13.22
C GLU A 89 28.75 10.36 -13.06
N ASN A 90 28.15 9.33 -12.49
CA ASN A 90 28.82 8.05 -12.23
C ASN A 90 28.51 6.97 -13.28
N LYS A 91 27.72 7.29 -14.33
CA LYS A 91 27.30 6.37 -15.39
C LYS A 91 26.70 5.07 -14.82
N THR A 92 25.86 5.20 -13.82
CA THR A 92 25.18 4.09 -13.14
C THR A 92 23.66 4.31 -13.15
N SER A 93 22.90 3.25 -12.93
CA SER A 93 21.46 3.34 -12.69
C SER A 93 21.17 2.90 -11.27
N CYS A 94 20.56 3.76 -10.47
CA CYS A 94 20.18 3.46 -9.10
C CYS A 94 18.72 3.06 -8.98
N ILE A 95 17.87 3.58 -9.89
CA ILE A 95 16.45 3.25 -9.96
C ILE A 95 16.18 2.51 -11.26
N VAL A 96 15.56 1.35 -11.14
CA VAL A 96 15.17 0.49 -12.26
C VAL A 96 13.65 0.48 -12.36
N ASP A 97 13.14 0.74 -13.55
CA ASP A 97 11.73 0.62 -13.91
C ASP A 97 11.55 -0.62 -14.78
N ASP A 98 10.68 -1.53 -14.33
CA ASP A 98 10.32 -2.74 -15.06
C ASP A 98 8.86 -2.63 -15.51
N LEU A 99 8.67 -2.54 -16.83
CA LEU A 99 7.37 -2.49 -17.51
C LEU A 99 6.86 -3.91 -17.79
N ALA A 100 6.72 -4.73 -16.74
CA ALA A 100 6.14 -6.05 -16.81
C ALA A 100 4.74 -6.05 -16.17
N PRO A 101 3.67 -5.79 -16.93
CA PRO A 101 2.31 -5.88 -16.40
C PRO A 101 2.02 -7.27 -15.88
N ASP A 102 1.45 -7.33 -14.68
CA ASP A 102 1.13 -8.59 -14.00
C ASP A 102 -0.13 -8.41 -13.15
N MET A 103 -0.82 -9.51 -12.89
CA MET A 103 -1.97 -9.53 -11.99
C MET A 103 -1.79 -10.68 -11.00
N ALA A 104 -1.79 -10.35 -9.72
CA ALA A 104 -1.64 -11.32 -8.65
C ALA A 104 -2.82 -11.24 -7.68
N THR A 105 -3.32 -12.40 -7.28
CA THR A 105 -4.32 -12.54 -6.21
C THR A 105 -3.63 -13.03 -4.95
N THR A 106 -3.84 -12.32 -3.85
CA THR A 106 -3.37 -12.72 -2.52
C THR A 106 -4.57 -12.91 -1.60
N ILE A 107 -4.60 -14.02 -0.88
CA ILE A 107 -5.63 -14.31 0.12
C ILE A 107 -4.95 -14.34 1.49
N LEU A 108 -5.43 -13.51 2.40
CA LEU A 108 -4.94 -13.43 3.78
C LEU A 108 -6.06 -13.84 4.72
N GLU A 109 -5.76 -14.76 5.60
CA GLU A 109 -6.72 -15.31 6.55
C GLU A 109 -6.24 -15.11 7.99
N GLY A 110 -7.20 -14.96 8.91
CA GLY A 110 -6.95 -14.93 10.34
C GLY A 110 -8.18 -15.42 11.12
N ASN A 111 -7.98 -16.37 12.01
CA ASN A 111 -9.06 -16.78 12.94
C ASN A 111 -9.39 -15.68 13.96
N ASP A 112 -8.55 -14.69 14.10
CA ASP A 112 -8.76 -13.46 14.87
C ASP A 112 -7.99 -12.30 14.21
N SER A 113 -8.20 -11.10 14.72
CA SER A 113 -7.56 -9.89 14.20
C SER A 113 -6.03 -9.91 14.32
N GLN A 114 -5.48 -10.59 15.33
CA GLN A 114 -4.04 -10.70 15.54
C GLN A 114 -3.40 -11.64 14.51
N GLN A 115 -4.04 -12.76 14.20
CA GLN A 115 -3.58 -13.67 13.16
C GLN A 115 -3.64 -13.02 11.78
N LEU A 116 -4.70 -12.25 11.48
CA LEU A 116 -4.80 -11.49 10.24
C LEU A 116 -3.66 -10.47 10.12
N LEU A 117 -3.36 -9.71 11.19
CA LEU A 117 -2.23 -8.77 11.22
C LEU A 117 -0.89 -9.47 10.99
N LYS A 118 -0.69 -10.64 11.59
CA LYS A 118 0.52 -11.45 11.37
C LYS A 118 0.63 -11.92 9.91
N SER A 119 -0.47 -12.40 9.33
CA SER A 119 -0.53 -12.81 7.93
C SER A 119 -0.19 -11.65 6.98
N LEU A 120 -0.74 -10.47 7.25
CA LEU A 120 -0.48 -9.27 6.47
C LEU A 120 0.98 -8.79 6.61
N SER A 121 1.51 -8.78 7.84
CA SER A 121 2.91 -8.40 8.11
C SER A 121 3.91 -9.35 7.44
N ALA A 122 3.61 -10.67 7.50
CA ALA A 122 4.42 -11.69 6.83
C ALA A 122 4.39 -11.52 5.31
N HIS A 123 3.20 -11.26 4.73
CA HIS A 123 3.06 -11.00 3.29
C HIS A 123 3.85 -9.76 2.85
N ALA A 124 3.88 -8.72 3.67
CA ALA A 124 4.66 -7.51 3.43
C ALA A 124 6.17 -7.68 3.64
N GLY A 125 6.63 -8.84 4.08
CA GLY A 125 8.05 -9.09 4.38
C GLY A 125 8.56 -8.41 5.65
N LEU A 126 7.65 -7.99 6.56
CA LEU A 126 7.98 -7.36 7.82
C LEU A 126 7.95 -8.37 8.98
N GLY A 127 8.63 -8.03 10.08
CA GLY A 127 8.64 -8.86 11.28
C GLY A 127 7.24 -9.02 11.91
N LEU A 128 6.98 -10.18 12.50
CA LEU A 128 5.65 -10.58 12.97
C LEU A 128 5.22 -9.92 14.30
N ASP A 129 6.17 -9.34 15.05
CA ASP A 129 5.94 -8.97 16.46
C ASP A 129 5.59 -7.49 16.70
N VAL A 130 5.59 -6.66 15.67
CA VAL A 130 5.52 -5.19 15.85
C VAL A 130 4.13 -4.62 15.59
N GLY A 131 3.16 -5.44 15.15
CA GLY A 131 1.78 -4.99 14.90
C GLY A 131 1.66 -3.98 13.76
N PHE A 132 2.42 -4.15 12.69
CA PHE A 132 2.32 -3.35 11.49
C PHE A 132 0.91 -3.42 10.88
N PHE A 133 0.53 -2.39 10.12
CA PHE A 133 -0.74 -2.30 9.41
C PHE A 133 -2.01 -2.37 10.27
N GLN A 134 -1.93 -2.01 11.54
CA GLN A 134 -3.12 -1.96 12.41
C GLN A 134 -4.22 -1.03 11.88
N ALA A 135 -3.82 0.10 11.27
CA ALA A 135 -4.78 1.03 10.66
C ALA A 135 -5.51 0.37 9.48
N HIS A 136 -4.81 -0.44 8.67
CA HIS A 136 -5.40 -1.19 7.56
C HIS A 136 -6.52 -2.11 8.06
N VAL A 137 -6.26 -2.94 9.06
CA VAL A 137 -7.27 -3.85 9.63
C VAL A 137 -8.44 -3.08 10.26
N LYS A 138 -8.18 -1.97 10.96
CA LYS A 138 -9.23 -1.13 11.56
C LYS A 138 -10.13 -0.44 10.54
N VAL A 139 -9.60 -0.09 9.38
CA VAL A 139 -10.37 0.54 8.28
C VAL A 139 -11.13 -0.52 7.48
N SER A 140 -10.53 -1.69 7.29
CA SER A 140 -11.09 -2.77 6.46
C SER A 140 -12.20 -3.56 7.13
N TYR A 141 -12.25 -3.60 8.48
CA TYR A 141 -13.20 -4.41 9.25
C TYR A 141 -13.94 -3.61 10.32
N ALA A 142 -15.16 -4.05 10.66
CA ALA A 142 -15.95 -3.41 11.70
C ALA A 142 -15.27 -3.53 13.07
N HIS A 143 -15.21 -2.43 13.81
CA HIS A 143 -14.54 -2.35 15.10
C HIS A 143 -15.11 -3.30 16.15
N SER A 144 -16.45 -3.57 16.11
CA SER A 144 -17.11 -4.55 16.97
C SER A 144 -16.54 -5.95 16.77
N ASP A 145 -16.29 -6.35 15.52
CA ASP A 145 -15.87 -7.68 15.15
C ASP A 145 -14.40 -7.93 15.54
N LEU A 146 -13.57 -6.88 15.46
CA LEU A 146 -12.16 -6.95 15.84
C LEU A 146 -11.92 -7.15 17.34
N LYS A 147 -12.90 -6.83 18.16
CA LYS A 147 -12.80 -6.93 19.63
C LYS A 147 -13.18 -8.29 20.21
N THR A 148 -13.79 -9.14 19.43
CA THR A 148 -14.29 -10.43 19.89
C THR A 148 -13.54 -11.57 19.21
N ASN A 149 -13.43 -12.69 19.92
CA ASN A 149 -12.90 -13.93 19.33
C ASN A 149 -13.98 -14.76 18.61
N ALA A 150 -15.16 -14.17 18.36
CA ALA A 150 -16.26 -14.84 17.69
C ALA A 150 -16.15 -14.88 16.18
N TYR A 151 -15.29 -14.04 15.61
CA TYR A 151 -15.17 -13.84 14.17
C TYR A 151 -13.81 -14.30 13.62
N SER A 152 -13.85 -14.76 12.40
CA SER A 152 -12.68 -15.00 11.54
C SER A 152 -12.71 -14.02 10.36
N PHE A 153 -11.54 -13.68 9.85
CA PHE A 153 -11.34 -12.62 8.87
C PHE A 153 -10.62 -13.16 7.64
N CYS A 154 -11.07 -12.74 6.47
CA CYS A 154 -10.42 -13.04 5.21
C CYS A 154 -10.37 -11.80 4.33
N THR A 155 -9.18 -11.49 3.82
CA THR A 155 -8.95 -10.43 2.83
C THR A 155 -8.50 -11.06 1.52
N ILE A 156 -9.20 -10.78 0.43
CA ILE A 156 -8.79 -11.11 -0.95
C ILE A 156 -8.29 -9.82 -1.59
N MET A 157 -7.02 -9.80 -1.99
CA MET A 157 -6.39 -8.66 -2.68
C MET A 157 -6.05 -9.07 -4.11
N ASN A 158 -6.60 -8.37 -5.08
CA ASN A 158 -6.22 -8.46 -6.48
C ASN A 158 -5.38 -7.23 -6.82
N ASN A 159 -4.10 -7.44 -7.09
CA ASN A 159 -3.16 -6.39 -7.45
C ASN A 159 -2.88 -6.46 -8.95
N TYR A 160 -3.14 -5.38 -9.66
CA TYR A 160 -2.71 -5.18 -11.04
C TYR A 160 -1.48 -4.29 -11.04
N LYS A 161 -0.35 -4.86 -11.43
CA LYS A 161 0.92 -4.15 -11.61
C LYS A 161 1.04 -3.68 -13.05
N ALA A 162 1.18 -2.38 -13.26
CA ALA A 162 1.48 -1.80 -14.56
C ALA A 162 2.99 -1.55 -14.73
N LEU A 163 3.65 -1.19 -13.64
CA LEU A 163 5.07 -0.85 -13.57
C LEU A 163 5.61 -1.27 -12.21
N SER A 164 6.77 -1.90 -12.18
CA SER A 164 7.56 -2.09 -10.97
C SER A 164 8.74 -1.13 -10.97
N ARG A 165 8.92 -0.39 -9.88
CA ARG A 165 10.05 0.52 -9.67
C ARG A 165 10.81 0.10 -8.43
N HIS A 166 12.11 -0.11 -8.57
CA HIS A 166 12.92 -0.57 -7.45
C HIS A 166 14.35 0.00 -7.46
N THR A 167 14.99 -0.08 -6.32
CA THR A 167 16.41 0.22 -6.12
C THR A 167 17.02 -0.83 -5.19
N ASP A 168 18.32 -1.02 -5.26
CA ASP A 168 19.03 -1.80 -4.25
C ASP A 168 19.17 -0.96 -2.96
N PRO A 169 18.51 -1.37 -1.85
CA PRO A 169 18.52 -0.61 -0.62
C PRO A 169 19.92 -0.47 0.00
N TYR A 170 20.79 -1.48 -0.14
CA TYR A 170 22.16 -1.44 0.40
C TYR A 170 23.01 -0.43 -0.38
N ASN A 171 22.93 -0.48 -1.69
CA ASN A 171 23.63 0.48 -2.54
C ASN A 171 23.13 1.91 -2.31
N LEU A 172 21.81 2.10 -2.17
CA LEU A 172 21.24 3.41 -1.89
C LEU A 172 21.72 4.01 -0.57
N VAL A 173 21.81 3.19 0.48
CA VAL A 173 22.35 3.61 1.79
C VAL A 173 23.83 3.97 1.69
N GLU A 174 24.62 3.21 0.95
CA GLU A 174 26.04 3.49 0.73
C GLU A 174 26.27 4.81 -0.04
N ILE A 175 25.48 5.02 -1.10
CA ILE A 175 25.51 6.27 -1.86
C ILE A 175 25.12 7.45 -0.96
N ALA A 176 24.07 7.32 -0.14
CA ALA A 176 23.63 8.36 0.77
C ALA A 176 24.67 8.70 1.84
N ARG A 177 25.40 7.69 2.32
CA ARG A 177 26.50 7.88 3.27
C ARG A 177 27.67 8.66 2.66
N ASN A 178 28.03 8.34 1.43
CA ASN A 178 29.16 8.95 0.71
C ASN A 178 28.78 10.29 0.07
N ASN A 179 27.51 10.49 -0.27
CA ASN A 179 26.96 11.70 -0.85
C ASN A 179 25.63 12.11 -0.19
N PRO A 180 25.68 12.75 0.99
CA PRO A 180 24.46 13.15 1.71
C PRO A 180 23.54 14.11 0.95
N LYS A 181 24.01 14.70 -0.15
CA LYS A 181 23.18 15.59 -1.00
C LYS A 181 22.05 14.86 -1.72
N ILE A 182 22.11 13.53 -1.83
CA ILE A 182 20.98 12.75 -2.36
C ILE A 182 19.79 12.67 -1.39
N LEU A 183 20.02 12.91 -0.10
CA LEU A 183 18.93 13.07 0.85
C LEU A 183 18.29 14.45 0.70
N THR A 184 16.97 14.53 0.90
CA THR A 184 16.29 15.83 0.90
C THR A 184 16.81 16.72 2.04
N GLU A 185 16.77 18.02 1.83
CA GLU A 185 17.24 18.99 2.82
C GLU A 185 16.43 18.89 4.13
N GLY A 186 15.11 18.73 4.01
CA GLY A 186 14.24 18.57 5.17
C GLY A 186 14.61 17.36 6.02
N PHE A 187 14.84 16.21 5.39
CA PHE A 187 15.27 14.99 6.11
C PHE A 187 16.61 15.18 6.79
N ARG A 188 17.62 15.72 6.10
CA ARG A 188 18.93 16.02 6.68
C ARG A 188 18.84 16.94 7.89
N ASN A 189 18.00 17.99 7.80
CA ASN A 189 17.81 18.95 8.89
C ASN A 189 17.17 18.27 10.12
N CYS A 190 16.20 17.36 9.93
CA CYS A 190 15.64 16.57 11.04
C CYS A 190 16.72 15.69 11.70
N VAL A 191 17.50 14.97 10.92
CA VAL A 191 18.60 14.12 11.43
C VAL A 191 19.64 14.97 12.19
N ASN A 192 20.04 16.11 11.65
CA ASN A 192 21.00 17.00 12.30
C ASN A 192 20.48 17.55 13.64
N LYS A 193 19.18 17.91 13.74
CA LYS A 193 18.55 18.34 15.02
C LYS A 193 18.62 17.23 16.08
N ILE A 194 18.40 15.97 15.68
CA ILE A 194 18.49 14.81 16.58
C ILE A 194 19.94 14.65 17.05
N SER A 195 20.89 14.64 16.13
CA SER A 195 22.32 14.51 16.42
C SER A 195 22.81 15.60 17.38
N ASP A 196 22.48 16.87 17.08
CA ASP A 196 22.80 18.03 17.92
C ASP A 196 22.21 17.92 19.34
N ALA A 197 20.99 17.38 19.46
CA ALA A 197 20.34 17.20 20.75
C ALA A 197 21.05 16.10 21.58
N ILE A 198 21.46 15.00 20.93
CA ILE A 198 22.22 13.92 21.57
C ILE A 198 23.60 14.42 22.01
N GLU A 199 24.33 15.11 21.14
CA GLU A 199 25.67 15.65 21.44
C GLU A 199 25.67 16.67 22.62
N LYS A 200 24.53 17.36 22.80
CA LYS A 200 24.32 18.30 23.90
C LYS A 200 23.65 17.69 25.13
N ASP A 201 23.56 16.37 25.20
CA ASP A 201 22.93 15.60 26.30
C ASP A 201 21.47 16.02 26.59
N ARG A 202 20.73 16.42 25.54
CA ARG A 202 19.32 16.84 25.63
C ARG A 202 18.41 15.71 25.12
N LEU A 203 18.35 14.62 25.85
CA LEU A 203 17.63 13.40 25.45
C LEU A 203 16.13 13.64 25.20
N ASP A 204 15.46 14.46 26.03
CA ASP A 204 14.05 14.81 25.83
C ASP A 204 13.82 15.44 24.46
N LYS A 205 14.71 16.34 24.04
CA LYS A 205 14.64 16.98 22.72
C LYS A 205 14.97 16.02 21.59
N ALA A 206 15.90 15.09 21.81
CA ALA A 206 16.22 14.07 20.83
C ALA A 206 15.01 13.16 20.57
N ILE A 207 14.26 12.78 21.61
CA ILE A 207 13.01 12.01 21.49
C ILE A 207 11.98 12.82 20.72
N GLU A 208 11.72 14.09 21.10
CA GLU A 208 10.76 14.98 20.42
C GLU A 208 11.07 15.11 18.91
N TYR A 209 12.34 15.32 18.54
CA TYR A 209 12.77 15.42 17.15
C TYR A 209 12.71 14.08 16.39
N THR A 210 12.88 12.97 17.09
CA THR A 210 12.73 11.63 16.51
C THR A 210 11.26 11.35 16.20
N ASP A 211 10.35 11.71 17.11
CA ASP A 211 8.90 11.61 16.89
C ASP A 211 8.45 12.50 15.72
N GLU A 212 9.01 13.73 15.61
CA GLU A 212 8.77 14.63 14.47
C GLU A 212 9.24 13.99 13.16
N LEU A 213 10.45 13.36 13.15
CA LEU A 213 10.99 12.67 11.98
C LEU A 213 10.07 11.55 11.54
N PHE A 214 9.61 10.69 12.46
CA PHE A 214 8.70 9.59 12.11
C PHE A 214 7.34 10.09 11.65
N ARG A 215 6.83 11.18 12.19
CA ARG A 215 5.58 11.78 11.75
C ARG A 215 5.67 12.31 10.32
N ILE A 216 6.80 12.90 9.92
CA ILE A 216 7.00 13.51 8.60
C ILE A 216 7.41 12.45 7.57
N TYR A 217 8.37 11.59 7.91
CA TYR A 217 9.00 10.66 6.96
C TYR A 217 8.59 9.20 7.16
N GLY A 218 7.78 8.89 8.16
CA GLY A 218 7.37 7.53 8.47
C GLY A 218 8.47 6.69 9.11
N THR A 219 8.19 5.40 9.22
CA THR A 219 9.05 4.42 9.90
C THR A 219 10.00 3.68 8.95
N HIS A 220 9.72 3.71 7.65
CA HIS A 220 10.45 2.98 6.61
C HIS A 220 10.67 3.86 5.39
N ILE A 221 11.60 3.47 4.54
CA ILE A 221 11.84 4.06 3.23
C ILE A 221 11.46 3.05 2.17
N ILE A 222 10.69 3.47 1.18
CA ILE A 222 10.27 2.61 0.07
C ILE A 222 11.47 2.41 -0.85
N TYR A 223 11.88 1.18 -1.04
CA TYR A 223 12.90 0.78 -2.01
C TYR A 223 12.36 -0.01 -3.19
N HIS A 224 11.13 -0.51 -3.08
CA HIS A 224 10.42 -1.21 -4.14
C HIS A 224 8.94 -0.81 -4.10
N ALA A 225 8.37 -0.49 -5.25
CA ALA A 225 6.96 -0.16 -5.41
C ALA A 225 6.42 -0.73 -6.71
N ASP A 226 5.38 -1.54 -6.59
CA ASP A 226 4.52 -1.91 -7.71
C ASP A 226 3.45 -0.84 -7.89
N LEU A 227 3.44 -0.22 -9.05
CA LEU A 227 2.54 0.86 -9.41
C LEU A 227 1.44 0.32 -10.32
N GLY A 228 0.19 0.54 -9.94
CA GLY A 228 -0.94 -0.03 -10.66
C GLY A 228 -2.26 0.16 -9.93
N GLY A 229 -3.10 -0.86 -9.95
CA GLY A 229 -4.39 -0.89 -9.26
C GLY A 229 -4.46 -1.98 -8.21
N LYS A 230 -5.24 -1.74 -7.16
CA LYS A 230 -5.56 -2.73 -6.12
C LYS A 230 -7.07 -2.82 -5.94
N LEU A 231 -7.61 -4.02 -6.00
CA LEU A 231 -8.97 -4.34 -5.55
C LEU A 231 -8.85 -5.19 -4.29
N GLU A 232 -9.52 -4.79 -3.25
CA GLU A 232 -9.51 -5.49 -1.97
C GLU A 232 -10.93 -5.82 -1.54
N PHE A 233 -11.14 -7.07 -1.15
CA PHE A 233 -12.38 -7.58 -0.61
C PHE A 233 -12.13 -8.16 0.77
N CYS A 234 -12.80 -7.59 1.79
CA CYS A 234 -12.68 -7.98 3.18
C CYS A 234 -13.97 -8.64 3.66
N SER A 235 -13.87 -9.82 4.24
CA SER A 235 -15.00 -10.59 4.75
C SER A 235 -14.80 -10.97 6.20
N THR A 236 -15.88 -10.88 6.97
CA THR A 236 -15.95 -11.32 8.36
C THR A 236 -16.93 -12.50 8.44
N PHE A 237 -16.55 -13.56 9.15
CA PHE A 237 -17.35 -14.75 9.33
C PHE A 237 -17.50 -15.08 10.82
N GLU A 238 -18.72 -15.36 11.26
CA GLU A 238 -18.92 -15.95 12.58
C GLU A 238 -18.36 -17.38 12.60
N ARG A 239 -17.45 -17.67 13.54
CA ARG A 239 -16.84 -19.00 13.66
C ARG A 239 -17.84 -20.12 13.87
N ALA A 240 -18.93 -19.82 14.60
CA ALA A 240 -20.01 -20.79 14.85
C ALA A 240 -20.81 -21.13 13.59
N ALA A 241 -20.77 -20.27 12.58
CA ALA A 241 -21.47 -20.44 11.32
C ALA A 241 -20.63 -21.09 10.21
N LEU A 242 -19.30 -21.19 10.42
CA LEU A 242 -18.40 -21.84 9.48
C LEU A 242 -18.51 -23.35 9.62
N ASP A 243 -18.84 -24.03 8.51
CA ASP A 243 -18.75 -25.49 8.45
C ASP A 243 -17.29 -25.94 8.60
N SER A 244 -17.07 -26.98 9.37
CA SER A 244 -15.72 -27.56 9.62
C SER A 244 -15.00 -28.03 8.35
N LYS A 245 -15.69 -28.13 7.24
CA LYS A 245 -15.17 -28.55 5.93
C LYS A 245 -14.86 -27.36 4.98
N THR A 246 -15.35 -26.16 5.29
CA THR A 246 -15.17 -24.98 4.44
C THR A 246 -14.02 -24.14 4.97
N THR A 247 -13.02 -23.90 4.15
CA THR A 247 -11.92 -22.97 4.50
C THR A 247 -12.42 -21.52 4.41
N LEU A 248 -11.78 -20.63 5.15
CA LEU A 248 -12.11 -19.20 5.15
C LEU A 248 -12.01 -18.58 3.74
N SER A 249 -11.00 -18.98 2.98
CA SER A 249 -10.80 -18.54 1.59
C SER A 249 -11.98 -18.93 0.68
N VAL A 250 -12.45 -20.17 0.77
CA VAL A 250 -13.60 -20.65 -0.03
C VAL A 250 -14.87 -19.90 0.34
N ALA A 251 -15.11 -19.66 1.65
CA ALA A 251 -16.26 -18.87 2.09
C ALA A 251 -16.17 -17.41 1.61
N ALA A 252 -14.98 -16.82 1.62
CA ALA A 252 -14.75 -15.46 1.14
C ALA A 252 -14.90 -15.34 -0.38
N GLU A 253 -14.38 -16.29 -1.14
CA GLU A 253 -14.58 -16.34 -2.60
C GLU A 253 -16.06 -16.49 -2.97
N ALA A 254 -16.80 -17.37 -2.30
CA ALA A 254 -18.23 -17.52 -2.49
C ALA A 254 -18.99 -16.21 -2.18
N SER A 255 -18.61 -15.53 -1.09
CA SER A 255 -19.18 -14.22 -0.74
C SER A 255 -18.88 -13.16 -1.79
N PHE A 256 -17.67 -13.14 -2.31
CA PHE A 256 -17.26 -12.22 -3.37
C PHE A 256 -18.01 -12.47 -4.67
N LEU A 257 -18.13 -13.72 -5.09
CA LEU A 257 -18.87 -14.11 -6.30
C LEU A 257 -20.36 -13.79 -6.17
N ASN A 258 -20.96 -14.07 -5.01
CA ASN A 258 -22.36 -13.71 -4.74
C ASN A 258 -22.59 -12.18 -4.80
N MET A 259 -21.66 -11.40 -4.28
CA MET A 259 -21.71 -9.94 -4.36
C MET A 259 -21.61 -9.44 -5.80
N CYS A 260 -20.81 -10.11 -6.64
CA CYS A 260 -20.70 -9.82 -8.07
C CYS A 260 -21.90 -10.35 -8.90
N GLY A 261 -22.89 -10.98 -8.28
CA GLY A 261 -24.06 -11.53 -8.96
C GLY A 261 -23.86 -12.90 -9.60
N PHE A 262 -22.75 -13.55 -9.33
CA PHE A 262 -22.49 -14.93 -9.74
C PHE A 262 -23.00 -15.89 -8.67
N LYS A 263 -23.98 -16.74 -9.01
CA LYS A 263 -24.37 -17.85 -8.13
C LYS A 263 -23.43 -19.02 -8.35
N MET A 264 -22.75 -19.46 -7.29
CA MET A 264 -22.07 -20.75 -7.31
C MET A 264 -23.11 -21.87 -7.21
N GLU A 265 -23.17 -22.78 -8.20
CA GLU A 265 -23.85 -24.04 -8.03
C GLU A 265 -23.05 -24.93 -7.06
N GLU A 266 -23.77 -25.59 -6.13
CA GLU A 266 -23.16 -26.52 -5.18
C GLU A 266 -22.34 -27.58 -5.93
N GLY A 267 -21.01 -27.56 -5.73
CA GLY A 267 -20.09 -28.58 -6.27
C GLY A 267 -19.05 -28.09 -7.29
N GLN A 268 -19.05 -26.82 -7.70
CA GLN A 268 -17.97 -26.28 -8.56
C GLN A 268 -16.88 -25.60 -7.73
N THR A 269 -15.81 -26.31 -7.48
CA THR A 269 -14.54 -25.74 -7.09
C THR A 269 -13.89 -25.14 -8.34
N ASN A 270 -14.02 -23.84 -8.54
CA ASN A 270 -13.27 -23.16 -9.59
C ASN A 270 -11.80 -23.08 -9.14
N THR A 271 -11.01 -24.04 -9.59
CA THR A 271 -9.56 -23.96 -9.51
C THR A 271 -9.12 -22.90 -10.51
N TYR A 272 -8.86 -21.69 -10.05
CA TYR A 272 -8.08 -20.74 -10.84
C TYR A 272 -6.67 -21.30 -10.94
N SER A 273 -6.36 -21.94 -12.06
CA SER A 273 -4.98 -22.32 -12.38
C SER A 273 -4.18 -21.04 -12.60
N GLN A 274 -3.18 -20.84 -11.77
CA GLN A 274 -2.09 -19.92 -12.06
C GLN A 274 -1.40 -20.41 -13.36
N THR A 275 -1.49 -19.60 -14.40
CA THR A 275 -0.58 -19.64 -15.55
C THR A 275 0.30 -18.42 -15.49
#